data_f742799175cfaa6772fc5f52103ed1e9
#
_entry.id   f742799175cfaa6772fc5f52103ed1e9
#
_cell.length_a   1.000
_cell.length_b   1.000
_cell.length_c   1.000
_cell.angle_alpha   90.00
_cell.angle_beta   90.00
_cell.angle_gamma   90.00
#
_symmetry.space_group_name_H-M   'P 1'
#
loop_
_entity.id
_entity.type
_entity.pdbx_description
1 polymer ?
#
loop_
_entity_poly.entity_id
_entity_poly.type
_entity_poly.pdbx_seq_one_letter_code
_entity_poly.pdbx_strand_id
1 'polypeptide(L)'
;ERPSDLLSHGKRHTPTASLSPEIAANTITCISATKTFNLAGLQASTTIFPNKDMKRAFEEFWGRMDIRRNNAFSCVAMEAAYREGEEWLDQLLPYISGNFDYICDFCAKNIPQIKPNRPDATYLMWLDCRALSMTNEELRDFFIHKAKLGLNEGYTFGHSLAGFMRLNAACPRSTLEKAMRQLKAAVDSL
;
A
#
# COMPACT_ATOMS: atom_id res chain seq x y z
N GLU A 1 -7.86 2.18 3.40
CA GLU A 1 -8.04 1.95 1.94
C GLU A 1 -7.09 0.86 1.49
N ARG A 2 -7.63 -0.26 1.06
CA ARG A 2 -6.84 -1.26 0.33
C ARG A 2 -7.18 -1.09 -1.13
N PRO A 3 -6.19 -0.89 -2.01
CA PRO A 3 -6.45 -0.89 -3.45
C PRO A 3 -6.98 -2.27 -3.84
N SER A 4 -8.29 -2.37 -4.01
CA SER A 4 -8.97 -3.63 -4.40
C SER A 4 -8.52 -4.15 -5.76
N ASP A 5 -7.86 -3.29 -6.55
CA ASP A 5 -7.45 -3.55 -7.92
C ASP A 5 -5.98 -4.02 -7.99
N LEU A 6 -5.16 -3.74 -6.98
CA LEU A 6 -3.75 -4.13 -6.92
C LEU A 6 -3.59 -5.50 -6.25
N LEU A 7 -4.04 -6.55 -6.92
CA LEU A 7 -4.00 -7.92 -6.43
C LEU A 7 -2.84 -8.70 -7.04
N SER A 8 -2.21 -9.55 -6.26
CA SER A 8 -1.27 -10.54 -6.77
C SER A 8 -2.01 -11.55 -7.64
N HIS A 9 -1.31 -12.12 -8.64
CA HIS A 9 -1.90 -13.07 -9.60
C HIS A 9 -2.67 -14.20 -8.89
N GLY A 10 -3.90 -14.46 -9.34
CA GLY A 10 -4.79 -15.48 -8.79
C GLY A 10 -5.49 -15.13 -7.47
N LYS A 11 -5.23 -13.94 -6.92
CA LYS A 11 -5.91 -13.46 -5.71
C LYS A 11 -7.17 -12.69 -6.04
N ARG A 12 -8.15 -12.73 -5.13
CA ARG A 12 -9.43 -12.03 -5.27
C ARG A 12 -9.71 -11.20 -4.03
N HIS A 13 -10.15 -9.97 -4.24
CA HIS A 13 -10.67 -9.14 -3.16
C HIS A 13 -12.12 -9.53 -2.81
N THR A 14 -12.40 -9.60 -1.52
CA THR A 14 -13.78 -9.82 -1.02
C THR A 14 -14.21 -8.56 -0.27
N PRO A 15 -15.09 -7.72 -0.84
CA PRO A 15 -15.63 -6.57 -0.13
C PRO A 15 -16.43 -7.03 1.10
N THR A 16 -16.23 -6.35 2.24
CA THR A 16 -16.95 -6.69 3.48
C THR A 16 -18.46 -6.69 3.30
N ALA A 17 -18.99 -5.71 2.57
CA ALA A 17 -20.42 -5.61 2.28
C ALA A 17 -20.98 -6.77 1.41
N SER A 18 -20.14 -7.61 0.81
CA SER A 18 -20.59 -8.78 0.02
C SER A 18 -20.75 -10.06 0.84
N LEU A 19 -20.40 -10.04 2.13
CA LEU A 19 -20.39 -11.26 2.97
C LEU A 19 -21.80 -11.74 3.34
N SER A 20 -22.70 -10.82 3.68
CA SER A 20 -24.11 -11.11 3.93
C SER A 20 -24.98 -9.84 3.85
N PRO A 21 -26.31 -9.95 3.66
CA PRO A 21 -27.22 -8.82 3.71
C PRO A 21 -27.17 -8.05 5.03
N GLU A 22 -26.99 -8.73 6.15
CA GLU A 22 -26.89 -8.14 7.48
C GLU A 22 -25.59 -7.29 7.61
N ILE A 23 -24.48 -7.82 7.15
CA ILE A 23 -23.20 -7.11 7.13
C ILE A 23 -23.29 -5.92 6.18
N ALA A 24 -23.86 -6.11 4.99
CA ALA A 24 -24.05 -5.03 4.02
C ALA A 24 -24.86 -3.86 4.61
N ALA A 25 -25.95 -4.15 5.33
CA ALA A 25 -26.81 -3.15 5.96
C ALA A 25 -26.10 -2.29 7.03
N ASN A 26 -24.98 -2.79 7.58
CA ASN A 26 -24.18 -2.15 8.62
C ASN A 26 -22.80 -1.67 8.11
N THR A 27 -22.55 -1.73 6.80
CA THR A 27 -21.23 -1.39 6.22
C THR A 27 -21.32 -0.15 5.34
N ILE A 28 -20.51 0.88 5.67
CA ILE A 28 -20.21 1.99 4.76
C ILE A 28 -18.91 1.63 4.02
N THR A 29 -18.97 1.58 2.69
CA THR A 29 -17.81 1.22 1.86
C THR A 29 -17.22 2.48 1.22
N CYS A 30 -15.93 2.70 1.43
CA CYS A 30 -15.17 3.76 0.75
C CYS A 30 -14.25 3.13 -0.29
N ILE A 31 -14.34 3.62 -1.53
CA ILE A 31 -13.47 3.21 -2.64
C ILE A 31 -12.77 4.42 -3.24
N SER A 32 -11.59 4.23 -3.81
CA SER A 32 -10.83 5.30 -4.43
C SER A 32 -9.87 4.78 -5.49
N ALA A 33 -9.81 5.47 -6.62
CA ALA A 33 -8.83 5.26 -7.68
C ALA A 33 -7.42 5.78 -7.32
N THR A 34 -7.30 6.56 -6.24
CA THR A 34 -6.11 7.36 -5.95
C THR A 34 -4.85 6.54 -5.70
N LYS A 35 -4.97 5.35 -5.11
CA LYS A 35 -3.82 4.46 -4.87
C LYS A 35 -3.47 3.62 -6.09
N THR A 36 -4.47 3.09 -6.75
CA THR A 36 -4.30 2.27 -7.95
C THR A 36 -3.65 3.07 -9.08
N PHE A 37 -4.12 4.28 -9.34
CA PHE A 37 -3.71 5.12 -10.47
C PHE A 37 -2.78 6.29 -10.08
N ASN A 38 -2.17 6.23 -8.89
CA ASN A 38 -1.24 7.26 -8.39
C ASN A 38 -1.82 8.69 -8.38
N LEU A 39 -3.08 8.84 -8.02
CA LEU A 39 -3.81 10.12 -7.99
C LEU A 39 -4.04 10.65 -6.58
N ALA A 40 -3.20 10.28 -5.60
CA ALA A 40 -3.41 10.60 -4.18
C ALA A 40 -3.51 12.11 -3.91
N GLY A 41 -2.79 12.94 -4.66
CA GLY A 41 -2.85 14.40 -4.54
C GLY A 41 -4.21 15.01 -4.86
N LEU A 42 -5.07 14.30 -5.58
CA LEU A 42 -6.43 14.76 -5.92
C LEU A 42 -7.45 14.50 -4.81
N GLN A 43 -7.12 13.69 -3.80
CA GLN A 43 -7.93 13.46 -2.59
C GLN A 43 -9.39 13.10 -2.88
N ALA A 44 -9.62 12.16 -3.80
CA ALA A 44 -10.95 11.73 -4.22
C ALA A 44 -11.29 10.33 -3.75
N SER A 45 -12.51 10.14 -3.26
CA SER A 45 -13.08 8.84 -2.94
C SER A 45 -14.59 8.83 -3.16
N THR A 46 -15.15 7.63 -3.35
CA THR A 46 -16.59 7.41 -3.40
C THR A 46 -17.01 6.67 -2.16
N THR A 47 -18.03 7.19 -1.47
CA THR A 47 -18.62 6.56 -0.29
C THR A 47 -19.97 5.93 -0.67
N ILE A 48 -20.10 4.64 -0.43
CA ILE A 48 -21.31 3.86 -0.71
C ILE A 48 -22.00 3.59 0.63
N PHE A 49 -23.24 4.02 0.74
CA PHE A 49 -24.05 3.87 1.94
C PHE A 49 -25.06 2.74 1.76
N PRO A 50 -25.30 1.91 2.79
CA PRO A 50 -26.29 0.81 2.72
C PRO A 50 -27.74 1.31 2.69
N ASN A 51 -28.00 2.52 3.23
CA ASN A 51 -29.33 3.09 3.29
C ASN A 51 -29.31 4.63 3.29
N LYS A 52 -30.48 5.22 3.06
CA LYS A 52 -30.66 6.68 2.96
C LYS A 52 -30.44 7.40 4.30
N ASP A 53 -30.71 6.75 5.42
CA ASP A 53 -30.60 7.40 6.73
C ASP A 53 -29.13 7.57 7.12
N MET A 54 -28.28 6.57 6.91
CA MET A 54 -26.83 6.71 7.09
C MET A 54 -26.23 7.75 6.15
N LYS A 55 -26.68 7.78 4.88
CA LYS A 55 -26.25 8.80 3.93
C LYS A 55 -26.61 10.21 4.42
N ARG A 56 -27.88 10.42 4.85
CA ARG A 56 -28.35 11.71 5.37
C ARG A 56 -27.56 12.16 6.60
N ALA A 57 -27.35 11.26 7.58
CA ALA A 57 -26.57 11.58 8.78
C ALA A 57 -25.12 11.99 8.43
N PHE A 58 -24.50 11.32 7.48
CA PHE A 58 -23.18 11.67 6.98
C PHE A 58 -23.19 13.06 6.31
N GLU A 59 -24.12 13.31 5.41
CA GLU A 59 -24.25 14.60 4.68
C GLU A 59 -24.53 15.77 5.64
N GLU A 60 -25.35 15.56 6.66
CA GLU A 60 -25.61 16.57 7.69
C GLU A 60 -24.36 16.88 8.52
N PHE A 61 -23.60 15.85 8.92
CA PHE A 61 -22.38 16.03 9.68
C PHE A 61 -21.32 16.82 8.88
N TRP A 62 -21.05 16.41 7.65
CA TRP A 62 -20.12 17.10 6.76
C TRP A 62 -20.61 18.50 6.39
N GLY A 63 -21.92 18.66 6.24
CA GLY A 63 -22.56 19.95 5.96
C GLY A 63 -22.36 20.99 7.06
N ARG A 64 -22.32 20.55 8.33
CA ARG A 64 -22.03 21.45 9.48
C ARG A 64 -20.60 21.98 9.46
N MET A 65 -19.66 21.24 8.87
CA MET A 65 -18.27 21.65 8.72
C MET A 65 -17.99 22.37 7.39
N ASP A 66 -19.05 22.63 6.59
CA ASP A 66 -18.97 23.18 5.22
C ASP A 66 -18.04 22.38 4.27
N ILE A 67 -17.86 21.10 4.50
CA ILE A 67 -17.07 20.20 3.64
C ILE A 67 -18.02 19.62 2.59
N ARG A 68 -18.17 20.32 1.46
CA ARG A 68 -19.16 19.98 0.42
C ARG A 68 -18.58 19.90 -0.98
N ARG A 69 -17.31 20.26 -1.16
CA ARG A 69 -16.72 20.43 -2.49
C ARG A 69 -15.47 19.58 -2.63
N ASN A 70 -15.40 18.87 -3.74
CA ASN A 70 -14.20 18.20 -4.17
C ASN A 70 -13.26 19.19 -4.87
N ASN A 71 -12.00 18.81 -5.02
CA ASN A 71 -11.09 19.46 -5.94
C ASN A 71 -11.67 19.41 -7.36
N ALA A 72 -11.47 20.48 -8.13
CA ALA A 72 -12.06 20.62 -9.48
C ALA A 72 -11.72 19.47 -10.44
N PHE A 73 -10.53 18.85 -10.28
CA PHE A 73 -10.05 17.78 -11.14
C PHE A 73 -10.36 16.38 -10.60
N SER A 74 -10.76 16.25 -9.34
CA SER A 74 -10.93 14.96 -8.66
C SER A 74 -11.91 14.02 -9.36
N CYS A 75 -13.09 14.54 -9.71
CA CYS A 75 -14.15 13.71 -10.33
C CYS A 75 -13.75 13.27 -11.73
N VAL A 76 -13.24 14.21 -12.54
CA VAL A 76 -12.82 13.92 -13.93
C VAL A 76 -11.67 12.92 -13.95
N ALA A 77 -10.70 13.07 -13.06
CA ALA A 77 -9.56 12.15 -12.98
C ALA A 77 -9.97 10.75 -12.53
N MET A 78 -10.91 10.64 -11.55
CA MET A 78 -11.45 9.35 -11.14
C MET A 78 -12.23 8.67 -12.27
N GLU A 79 -13.05 9.43 -12.99
CA GLU A 79 -13.82 8.92 -14.12
C GLU A 79 -12.88 8.42 -15.22
N ALA A 80 -11.88 9.20 -15.63
CA ALA A 80 -10.90 8.80 -16.62
C ALA A 80 -10.11 7.55 -16.18
N ALA A 81 -9.67 7.50 -14.92
CA ALA A 81 -8.94 6.36 -14.39
C ALA A 81 -9.76 5.06 -14.47
N TYR A 82 -11.04 5.09 -14.11
CA TYR A 82 -11.89 3.89 -14.17
C TYR A 82 -12.39 3.54 -15.56
N ARG A 83 -12.52 4.50 -16.48
CA ARG A 83 -12.97 4.24 -17.85
C ARG A 83 -11.85 3.84 -18.79
N GLU A 84 -10.67 4.41 -18.60
CA GLU A 84 -9.58 4.36 -19.61
C GLU A 84 -8.28 3.76 -19.03
N GLY A 85 -8.22 3.49 -17.72
CA GLY A 85 -7.01 3.05 -17.04
C GLY A 85 -6.74 1.54 -17.05
N GLU A 86 -7.61 0.73 -17.66
CA GLU A 86 -7.51 -0.75 -17.61
C GLU A 86 -6.21 -1.25 -18.22
N GLU A 87 -5.87 -0.83 -19.43
CA GLU A 87 -4.64 -1.24 -20.12
C GLU A 87 -3.38 -0.86 -19.32
N TRP A 88 -3.37 0.31 -18.69
CA TRP A 88 -2.28 0.73 -17.83
C TRP A 88 -2.16 -0.16 -16.58
N LEU A 89 -3.29 -0.50 -15.96
CA LEU A 89 -3.33 -1.36 -14.78
C LEU A 89 -2.85 -2.79 -15.10
N ASP A 90 -3.26 -3.33 -16.24
CA ASP A 90 -2.85 -4.66 -16.72
C ASP A 90 -1.34 -4.76 -16.96
N GLN A 91 -0.69 -3.65 -17.34
CA GLN A 91 0.77 -3.59 -17.45
C GLN A 91 1.44 -3.36 -16.08
N LEU A 92 0.82 -2.61 -15.19
CA LEU A 92 1.37 -2.31 -13.88
C LEU A 92 1.43 -3.55 -12.97
N LEU A 93 0.39 -4.37 -12.96
CA LEU A 93 0.30 -5.54 -12.07
C LEU A 93 1.47 -6.52 -12.25
N PRO A 94 1.81 -6.98 -13.47
CA PRO A 94 2.97 -7.85 -13.67
C PRO A 94 4.29 -7.14 -13.39
N TYR A 95 4.37 -5.82 -13.58
CA TYR A 95 5.57 -5.05 -13.24
C TYR A 95 5.82 -5.05 -11.73
N ILE A 96 4.80 -4.77 -10.91
CA ILE A 96 4.90 -4.83 -9.45
C ILE A 96 5.20 -6.25 -8.98
N SER A 97 4.54 -7.25 -9.55
CA SER A 97 4.81 -8.67 -9.27
C SER A 97 6.28 -9.01 -9.49
N GLY A 98 6.83 -8.62 -10.65
CA GLY A 98 8.24 -8.82 -10.95
C GLY A 98 9.19 -8.08 -9.99
N ASN A 99 8.78 -6.91 -9.46
CA ASN A 99 9.52 -6.22 -8.43
C ASN A 99 9.55 -7.02 -7.12
N PHE A 100 8.43 -7.62 -6.72
CA PHE A 100 8.38 -8.50 -5.56
C PHE A 100 9.29 -9.73 -5.73
N ASP A 101 9.24 -10.38 -6.89
CA ASP A 101 10.10 -11.53 -7.18
C ASP A 101 11.58 -11.14 -7.08
N TYR A 102 11.95 -10.01 -7.66
CA TYR A 102 13.31 -9.49 -7.56
C TYR A 102 13.76 -9.26 -6.10
N ILE A 103 12.91 -8.64 -5.26
CA ILE A 103 13.24 -8.41 -3.85
C ILE A 103 13.45 -9.75 -3.12
N CYS A 104 12.52 -10.70 -3.31
CA CYS A 104 12.58 -12.00 -2.67
C CYS A 104 13.86 -12.76 -3.08
N ASP A 105 14.14 -12.83 -4.37
CA ASP A 105 15.33 -13.50 -4.91
C ASP A 105 16.63 -12.83 -4.45
N PHE A 106 16.65 -11.49 -4.45
CA PHE A 106 17.83 -10.74 -4.02
C PHE A 106 18.13 -10.99 -2.55
N CYS A 107 17.12 -10.90 -1.68
CA CYS A 107 17.30 -11.14 -0.26
C CYS A 107 17.74 -12.58 0.00
N ALA A 108 17.09 -13.56 -0.59
CA ALA A 108 17.44 -14.96 -0.41
C ALA A 108 18.91 -15.27 -0.80
N LYS A 109 19.40 -14.65 -1.87
CA LYS A 109 20.74 -14.88 -2.39
C LYS A 109 21.84 -14.06 -1.69
N ASN A 110 21.54 -12.84 -1.27
CA ASN A 110 22.55 -11.88 -0.86
C ASN A 110 22.48 -11.45 0.60
N ILE A 111 21.27 -11.43 1.20
CA ILE A 111 21.02 -10.94 2.58
C ILE A 111 19.97 -11.82 3.28
N PRO A 112 20.22 -13.12 3.48
CA PRO A 112 19.21 -14.06 4.00
C PRO A 112 18.71 -13.74 5.41
N GLN A 113 19.37 -12.82 6.12
CA GLN A 113 18.92 -12.28 7.41
C GLN A 113 17.66 -11.43 7.30
N ILE A 114 17.36 -10.86 6.12
CA ILE A 114 16.16 -10.08 5.84
C ILE A 114 15.22 -10.94 5.00
N LYS A 115 14.03 -11.20 5.53
CA LYS A 115 13.02 -12.06 4.88
C LYS A 115 11.84 -11.23 4.36
N PRO A 116 11.75 -11.01 3.06
CA PRO A 116 10.59 -10.34 2.46
C PRO A 116 9.33 -11.20 2.60
N ASN A 117 8.22 -10.56 2.97
CA ASN A 117 6.92 -11.20 3.01
C ASN A 117 6.10 -10.74 1.79
N ARG A 118 5.97 -11.60 0.78
CA ARG A 118 5.24 -11.28 -0.46
C ARG A 118 3.77 -11.01 -0.15
N PRO A 119 3.24 -9.83 -0.50
CA PRO A 119 1.86 -9.49 -0.21
C PRO A 119 0.87 -10.14 -1.20
N ASP A 120 -0.34 -10.43 -0.75
CA ASP A 120 -1.46 -10.85 -1.60
C ASP A 120 -2.09 -9.69 -2.37
N ALA A 121 -1.89 -8.47 -1.90
CA ALA A 121 -2.42 -7.25 -2.50
C ALA A 121 -1.55 -6.05 -2.17
N THR A 122 -1.75 -4.97 -2.89
CA THR A 122 -1.02 -3.70 -2.77
C THR A 122 0.37 -3.76 -3.42
N TYR A 123 1.13 -2.69 -3.23
CA TYR A 123 2.52 -2.56 -3.66
C TYR A 123 3.49 -2.43 -2.47
N LEU A 124 3.00 -2.74 -1.27
CA LEU A 124 3.75 -2.60 -0.03
C LEU A 124 4.18 -3.98 0.48
N MET A 125 5.46 -4.15 0.72
CA MET A 125 6.06 -5.39 1.19
C MET A 125 6.66 -5.21 2.58
N TRP A 126 6.37 -6.14 3.48
CA TRP A 126 7.06 -6.21 4.76
C TRP A 126 8.39 -6.96 4.63
N LEU A 127 9.43 -6.38 5.19
CA LEU A 127 10.74 -7.01 5.36
C LEU A 127 10.87 -7.42 6.82
N ASP A 128 10.95 -8.70 7.10
CA ASP A 128 11.28 -9.21 8.43
C ASP A 128 12.79 -9.10 8.66
N CYS A 129 13.17 -8.16 9.52
CA CYS A 129 14.56 -7.84 9.86
C CYS A 129 14.95 -8.34 11.25
N ARG A 130 14.13 -9.16 11.92
CA ARG A 130 14.34 -9.60 13.31
C ARG A 130 15.66 -10.37 13.49
N ALA A 131 16.13 -11.04 12.44
CA ALA A 131 17.40 -11.75 12.49
C ALA A 131 18.64 -10.84 12.55
N LEU A 132 18.47 -9.51 12.34
CA LEU A 132 19.55 -8.55 12.60
C LEU A 132 19.74 -8.24 14.09
N SER A 133 18.83 -8.70 14.96
CA SER A 133 18.87 -8.55 16.43
C SER A 133 19.02 -7.10 16.91
N MET A 134 18.42 -6.17 16.18
CA MET A 134 18.41 -4.72 16.49
C MET A 134 17.15 -4.33 17.23
N THR A 135 17.25 -3.36 18.14
CA THR A 135 16.11 -2.64 18.68
C THR A 135 15.41 -1.84 17.56
N ASN A 136 14.18 -1.36 17.78
CA ASN A 136 13.47 -0.55 16.78
C ASN A 136 14.24 0.71 16.41
N GLU A 137 14.88 1.35 17.36
CA GLU A 137 15.67 2.56 17.16
C GLU A 137 16.94 2.27 16.35
N GLU A 138 17.69 1.23 16.71
CA GLU A 138 18.86 0.79 15.95
C GLU A 138 18.49 0.37 14.52
N LEU A 139 17.37 -0.31 14.32
CA LEU A 139 16.89 -0.72 13.01
C LEU A 139 16.53 0.50 12.14
N ARG A 140 15.84 1.48 12.71
CA ARG A 140 15.55 2.76 12.02
C ARG A 140 16.85 3.44 11.59
N ASP A 141 17.78 3.61 12.53
CA ASP A 141 19.05 4.29 12.28
C ASP A 141 19.92 3.54 11.27
N PHE A 142 19.92 2.21 11.31
CA PHE A 142 20.55 1.37 10.31
C PHE A 142 19.98 1.64 8.91
N PHE A 143 18.65 1.62 8.74
CA PHE A 143 18.05 1.87 7.42
C PHE A 143 18.32 3.30 6.94
N ILE A 144 18.19 4.32 7.79
CA ILE A 144 18.38 5.72 7.41
C ILE A 144 19.86 6.04 7.17
N HIS A 145 20.72 5.68 8.10
CA HIS A 145 22.10 6.18 8.11
C HIS A 145 23.12 5.22 7.47
N LYS A 146 22.89 3.91 7.52
CA LYS A 146 23.78 2.92 6.88
C LYS A 146 23.29 2.53 5.49
N ALA A 147 22.06 2.03 5.39
CA ALA A 147 21.48 1.63 4.11
C ALA A 147 21.05 2.81 3.22
N LYS A 148 20.89 4.03 3.79
CA LYS A 148 20.40 5.23 3.08
C LYS A 148 19.03 5.02 2.43
N LEU A 149 18.14 4.32 3.15
CA LEU A 149 16.79 3.97 2.72
C LEU A 149 15.75 4.52 3.71
N GLY A 150 14.84 5.36 3.21
CA GLY A 150 13.70 5.88 3.96
C GLY A 150 12.51 4.93 3.89
N LEU A 151 12.48 3.89 4.71
CA LEU A 151 11.36 2.95 4.82
C LEU A 151 10.46 3.31 6.01
N ASN A 152 9.24 2.75 6.03
CA ASN A 152 8.37 2.89 7.19
C ASN A 152 8.69 1.80 8.24
N GLU A 153 8.84 2.22 9.47
CA GLU A 153 9.06 1.32 10.61
C GLU A 153 7.80 0.54 10.94
N GLY A 154 7.91 -0.79 11.04
CA GLY A 154 6.78 -1.66 11.32
C GLY A 154 6.13 -1.37 12.68
N TYR A 155 6.94 -1.12 13.68
CA TYR A 155 6.50 -0.84 15.05
C TYR A 155 5.52 0.35 15.14
N THR A 156 5.57 1.32 14.21
CA THR A 156 4.62 2.44 14.15
C THR A 156 3.19 2.01 13.76
N PHE A 157 3.04 0.78 13.23
CA PHE A 157 1.75 0.17 12.89
C PHE A 157 1.25 -0.80 13.98
N GLY A 158 2.04 -1.02 15.03
CA GLY A 158 1.69 -1.87 16.17
C GLY A 158 2.90 -2.62 16.72
N HIS A 159 2.90 -2.89 18.02
CA HIS A 159 4.01 -3.57 18.71
C HIS A 159 4.36 -4.95 18.12
N SER A 160 3.38 -5.67 17.58
CA SER A 160 3.59 -6.97 16.93
C SER A 160 4.44 -6.90 15.66
N LEU A 161 4.63 -5.71 15.10
CA LEU A 161 5.45 -5.44 13.91
C LEU A 161 6.83 -4.84 14.27
N ALA A 162 7.26 -4.95 15.53
CA ALA A 162 8.63 -4.64 15.93
C ALA A 162 9.63 -5.52 15.15
N GLY A 163 10.72 -4.92 14.67
CA GLY A 163 11.72 -5.60 13.85
C GLY A 163 11.34 -5.77 12.36
N PHE A 164 10.22 -5.19 11.93
CA PHE A 164 9.83 -5.16 10.51
C PHE A 164 10.01 -3.77 9.91
N MET A 165 10.30 -3.74 8.60
CA MET A 165 10.33 -2.50 7.80
C MET A 165 9.40 -2.65 6.61
N ARG A 166 8.65 -1.58 6.24
CA ARG A 166 7.72 -1.59 5.12
C ARG A 166 8.32 -0.90 3.91
N LEU A 167 8.55 -1.67 2.86
CA LEU A 167 9.10 -1.23 1.58
C LEU A 167 7.99 -1.01 0.56
N ASN A 168 8.06 0.10 -0.20
CA ASN A 168 7.21 0.35 -1.36
C ASN A 168 7.90 -0.17 -2.63
N ALA A 169 7.29 -1.16 -3.28
CA ALA A 169 7.80 -1.77 -4.51
C ALA A 169 7.28 -1.12 -5.80
N ALA A 170 6.36 -0.14 -5.71
CA ALA A 170 5.84 0.60 -6.85
C ALA A 170 6.80 1.72 -7.28
N CYS A 171 7.99 1.34 -7.71
CA CYS A 171 9.01 2.24 -8.24
C CYS A 171 9.69 1.61 -9.46
N PRO A 172 10.43 2.39 -10.26
CA PRO A 172 11.22 1.83 -11.36
C PRO A 172 12.19 0.76 -10.87
N ARG A 173 12.37 -0.31 -11.64
CA ARG A 173 13.27 -1.43 -11.32
C ARG A 173 14.69 -0.95 -10.96
N SER A 174 15.21 0.03 -11.69
CA SER A 174 16.54 0.60 -11.44
C SER A 174 16.69 1.24 -10.05
N THR A 175 15.60 1.89 -9.56
CA THR A 175 15.55 2.45 -8.20
C THR A 175 15.58 1.33 -7.16
N LEU A 176 14.80 0.28 -7.40
CA LEU A 176 14.75 -0.88 -6.50
C LEU A 176 16.10 -1.62 -6.45
N GLU A 177 16.75 -1.83 -7.59
CA GLU A 177 18.06 -2.44 -7.68
C GLU A 177 19.12 -1.64 -6.92
N LYS A 178 19.08 -0.31 -7.05
CA LYS A 178 19.97 0.58 -6.28
C LYS A 178 19.71 0.42 -4.78
N ALA A 179 18.44 0.44 -4.36
CA ALA A 179 18.06 0.28 -2.97
C ALA A 179 18.53 -1.06 -2.38
N MET A 180 18.35 -2.16 -3.12
CA MET A 180 18.77 -3.48 -2.66
C MET A 180 20.30 -3.63 -2.57
N ARG A 181 21.05 -3.02 -3.49
CA ARG A 181 22.54 -2.96 -3.38
C ARG A 181 23.00 -2.14 -2.18
N GLN A 182 22.35 -1.01 -1.89
CA GLN A 182 22.62 -0.20 -0.70
C GLN A 182 22.35 -0.99 0.59
N LEU A 183 21.21 -1.68 0.64
CA LEU A 183 20.85 -2.53 1.78
C LEU A 183 21.87 -3.66 1.99
N LYS A 184 22.28 -4.33 0.90
CA LYS A 184 23.32 -5.37 0.98
C LYS A 184 24.63 -4.81 1.55
N ALA A 185 25.11 -3.71 1.01
CA ALA A 185 26.35 -3.10 1.48
C ALA A 185 26.29 -2.71 2.97
N ALA A 186 25.11 -2.24 3.44
CA ALA A 186 24.90 -1.95 4.85
C ALA A 186 24.93 -3.23 5.72
N VAL A 187 24.27 -4.31 5.28
CA VAL A 187 24.27 -5.59 6.00
C VAL A 187 25.67 -6.21 6.03
N ASP A 188 26.41 -6.15 4.93
CA ASP A 188 27.80 -6.66 4.87
C ASP A 188 28.76 -5.89 5.81
N SER A 189 28.36 -4.69 6.27
CA SER A 189 29.17 -3.86 7.19
C SER A 189 28.84 -4.06 8.68
N LEU A 190 27.93 -4.97 9.02
CA LEU A 190 27.58 -5.33 10.40
C LEU A 190 28.57 -6.33 10.97
#